data_11c1d9e275c419e83fa3d3e1f4bf4d78
#
_entry.id   11c1d9e275c419e83fa3d3e1f4bf4d78
#
_cell.length_a   1.000
_cell.length_b   1.000
_cell.length_c   1.000
_cell.angle_alpha   90.00
_cell.angle_beta   90.00
_cell.angle_gamma   90.00
#
_symmetry.space_group_name_H-M   'P 1'
#
loop_
_entity.id
_entity.type
_entity.pdbx_description
1 polymer ?
#
loop_
_entity_poly.entity_id
_entity_poly.type
_entity_poly.pdbx_seq_one_letter_code
_entity_poly.pdbx_strand_id
1 'polypeptide(L)'
;MLSLAHKLQRVLPFYYGWVVVGAAGTAVFARMAPNITTLTIFILPLSAEFGWSRTLISGSVSVGALAALVLSPAVGWCIDRFGARPVLVVSVLVLGLAMTSMAWATVPLTFYIAFASARVVFHTSAPIGASTVSARWFIKKRGRAIGIVFLCGAIGGLVFTMLSAQMIEHFSMKTAWIGIGLVVFGVSVAPSLLLVIERPEDMGLLPDNENPSVLVEERDLLSPVEENHENDSWTFPEAAKTKAFWMLFFAGMAMFCVNTGTNVHIGAYYLDQGLTLTVAAVAISIGWIVSACGSVVWGWVLEKIEARRAYSVVFMILCVSTVYLLTVDSTAGALIAAILIGSVSSGSNVIIAIMYANYFGRNSLGRIRGVSETGVLLGQATGPLLAGILFDSRGSYSFVFLLFGGIALAGSLIVLQARPPVRARPLIAAP
;
A
#
# COMPACT_ATOMS: atom_id res chain seq x y z
N MET A 1 9.77 -28.14 -2.70
CA MET A 1 9.17 -26.99 -2.03
C MET A 1 7.75 -27.26 -1.56
N LEU A 2 6.84 -27.74 -2.41
CA LEU A 2 5.50 -28.18 -1.99
C LEU A 2 5.52 -29.19 -0.83
N SER A 3 6.58 -30.00 -0.74
CA SER A 3 6.75 -30.97 0.37
C SER A 3 6.89 -30.30 1.74
N LEU A 4 7.55 -29.13 1.84
CA LEU A 4 7.68 -28.40 3.10
C LEU A 4 6.34 -27.77 3.50
N ALA A 5 5.65 -27.13 2.55
CA ALA A 5 4.35 -26.52 2.79
C ALA A 5 3.30 -27.56 3.22
N HIS A 6 3.26 -28.76 2.56
CA HIS A 6 2.37 -29.86 2.96
C HIS A 6 2.74 -30.43 4.34
N LYS A 7 4.04 -30.51 4.70
CA LYS A 7 4.44 -30.89 6.04
C LYS A 7 3.96 -29.88 7.09
N LEU A 8 4.16 -28.58 6.81
CA LEU A 8 3.70 -27.51 7.71
C LEU A 8 2.18 -27.52 7.84
N GLN A 9 1.44 -27.69 6.74
CA GLN A 9 -0.02 -27.78 6.76
C GLN A 9 -0.54 -28.89 7.71
N ARG A 10 0.14 -30.04 7.75
CA ARG A 10 -0.25 -31.16 8.62
C ARG A 10 0.04 -30.93 10.10
N VAL A 11 0.99 -30.07 10.42
CA VAL A 11 1.45 -29.80 11.80
C VAL A 11 0.73 -28.57 12.39
N LEU A 12 0.35 -27.61 11.53
CA LEU A 12 -0.26 -26.38 12.00
C LEU A 12 -1.74 -26.58 12.39
N PRO A 13 -2.16 -26.07 13.57
CA PRO A 13 -3.55 -26.18 14.02
C PRO A 13 -4.50 -25.18 13.35
N PHE A 14 -4.02 -24.39 12.36
CA PHE A 14 -4.77 -23.36 11.68
C PHE A 14 -4.54 -23.40 10.16
N TYR A 15 -5.41 -22.70 9.44
CA TYR A 15 -5.39 -22.67 7.98
C TYR A 15 -4.08 -22.09 7.41
N TYR A 16 -3.47 -22.82 6.47
CA TYR A 16 -2.17 -22.47 5.88
C TYR A 16 -2.17 -21.09 5.18
N GLY A 17 -3.34 -20.59 4.75
CA GLY A 17 -3.47 -19.24 4.20
C GLY A 17 -2.91 -18.14 5.09
N TRP A 18 -2.95 -18.29 6.41
CA TRP A 18 -2.36 -17.34 7.34
C TRP A 18 -0.82 -17.34 7.31
N VAL A 19 -0.20 -18.50 7.03
CA VAL A 19 1.25 -18.60 6.79
C VAL A 19 1.63 -17.85 5.52
N VAL A 20 0.82 -17.98 4.46
CA VAL A 20 1.03 -17.26 3.19
C VAL A 20 0.90 -15.76 3.40
N VAL A 21 -0.11 -15.31 4.17
CA VAL A 21 -0.30 -13.88 4.53
C VAL A 21 0.91 -13.35 5.31
N GLY A 22 1.39 -14.09 6.31
CA GLY A 22 2.58 -13.73 7.08
C GLY A 22 3.82 -13.63 6.19
N ALA A 23 4.04 -14.63 5.33
CA ALA A 23 5.16 -14.67 4.40
C ALA A 23 5.11 -13.51 3.36
N ALA A 24 3.94 -13.23 2.78
CA ALA A 24 3.74 -12.08 1.90
C ALA A 24 3.89 -10.75 2.67
N GLY A 25 3.46 -10.72 3.93
CA GLY A 25 3.64 -9.59 4.84
C GLY A 25 5.11 -9.23 5.07
N THR A 26 6.03 -10.23 5.10
CA THR A 26 7.47 -9.94 5.22
C THR A 26 8.03 -9.15 4.02
N ALA A 27 7.50 -9.34 2.81
CA ALA A 27 7.87 -8.55 1.65
C ALA A 27 7.37 -7.10 1.78
N VAL A 28 6.17 -6.91 2.35
CA VAL A 28 5.60 -5.58 2.62
C VAL A 28 6.30 -4.90 3.82
N PHE A 29 6.77 -5.65 4.78
CA PHE A 29 7.69 -5.16 5.82
C PHE A 29 8.99 -4.65 5.18
N ALA A 30 9.65 -5.49 4.39
CA ALA A 30 10.93 -5.19 3.77
C ALA A 30 10.87 -3.98 2.80
N ARG A 31 9.77 -3.82 2.05
CA ARG A 31 9.62 -2.68 1.13
C ARG A 31 9.75 -1.32 1.80
N MET A 32 9.57 -1.25 3.13
CA MET A 32 9.70 0.00 3.87
C MET A 32 11.15 0.47 4.06
N ALA A 33 12.13 -0.35 3.71
CA ALA A 33 13.54 0.03 3.75
C ALA A 33 13.85 1.34 2.97
N PRO A 34 13.39 1.54 1.71
CA PRO A 34 13.57 2.79 0.96
C PRO A 34 12.48 3.83 1.24
N ASN A 35 11.85 3.81 2.41
CA ASN A 35 10.85 4.83 2.74
C ASN A 35 11.50 6.21 2.88
N ILE A 36 10.72 7.26 2.64
CA ILE A 36 11.18 8.65 2.76
C ILE A 36 11.68 8.92 4.19
N THR A 37 10.98 8.45 5.21
CA THR A 37 11.39 8.60 6.63
C THR A 37 12.74 7.94 6.92
N THR A 38 13.04 6.82 6.31
CA THR A 38 14.36 6.18 6.39
C THR A 38 15.41 7.02 5.69
N LEU A 39 15.13 7.50 4.47
CA LEU A 39 16.07 8.32 3.70
C LEU A 39 16.43 9.64 4.42
N THR A 40 15.47 10.27 5.13
CA THR A 40 15.74 11.53 5.83
C THR A 40 16.87 11.42 6.83
N ILE A 41 17.09 10.25 7.44
CA ILE A 41 18.17 9.99 8.39
C ILE A 41 19.53 9.98 7.68
N PHE A 42 19.56 9.59 6.40
CA PHE A 42 20.79 9.54 5.59
C PHE A 42 21.15 10.88 4.91
N ILE A 43 20.24 11.87 4.88
CA ILE A 43 20.49 13.14 4.15
C ILE A 43 21.74 13.87 4.69
N LEU A 44 21.83 14.04 6.00
CA LEU A 44 22.97 14.73 6.60
C LEU A 44 24.29 13.95 6.44
N PRO A 45 24.35 12.64 6.73
CA PRO A 45 25.53 11.83 6.46
C PRO A 45 25.99 11.87 5.00
N LEU A 46 25.06 11.72 4.04
CA LEU A 46 25.38 11.78 2.60
C LEU A 46 25.90 13.17 2.19
N SER A 47 25.30 14.25 2.71
CA SER A 47 25.77 15.61 2.44
C SER A 47 27.16 15.86 3.04
N ALA A 48 27.43 15.33 4.23
CA ALA A 48 28.71 15.50 4.91
C ALA A 48 29.85 14.70 4.22
N GLU A 49 29.57 13.45 3.79
CA GLU A 49 30.57 12.56 3.22
C GLU A 49 30.87 12.86 1.73
N PHE A 50 29.82 13.15 0.94
CA PHE A 50 29.96 13.32 -0.52
C PHE A 50 29.74 14.76 -1.01
N GLY A 51 29.38 15.70 -0.14
CA GLY A 51 29.07 17.08 -0.54
C GLY A 51 27.78 17.21 -1.36
N TRP A 52 26.92 16.18 -1.36
CA TRP A 52 25.69 16.20 -2.16
C TRP A 52 24.65 17.16 -1.59
N SER A 53 24.01 17.93 -2.46
CA SER A 53 22.91 18.80 -2.03
C SER A 53 21.70 17.98 -1.59
N ARG A 54 20.94 18.54 -0.65
CA ARG A 54 19.66 17.92 -0.22
C ARG A 54 18.70 17.71 -1.38
N THR A 55 18.69 18.63 -2.34
CA THR A 55 17.89 18.53 -3.58
C THR A 55 18.29 17.31 -4.41
N LEU A 56 19.60 17.06 -4.56
CA LEU A 56 20.09 15.89 -5.27
C LEU A 56 19.63 14.60 -4.55
N ILE A 57 19.81 14.51 -3.24
CA ILE A 57 19.43 13.30 -2.48
C ILE A 57 17.91 13.08 -2.58
N SER A 58 17.09 14.12 -2.36
CA SER A 58 15.63 14.04 -2.44
C SER A 58 15.13 13.75 -3.86
N GLY A 59 15.86 14.18 -4.90
CA GLY A 59 15.55 13.90 -6.30
C GLY A 59 15.48 12.40 -6.61
N SER A 60 16.25 11.56 -5.88
CA SER A 60 16.19 10.11 -6.02
C SER A 60 14.80 9.52 -5.69
N VAL A 61 14.07 10.15 -4.76
CA VAL A 61 12.68 9.75 -4.43
C VAL A 61 11.76 10.01 -5.62
N SER A 62 11.91 11.17 -6.26
CA SER A 62 11.10 11.57 -7.43
C SER A 62 11.38 10.66 -8.64
N VAL A 63 12.65 10.39 -8.92
CA VAL A 63 13.05 9.45 -10.00
C VAL A 63 12.51 8.05 -9.72
N GLY A 64 12.60 7.58 -8.47
CA GLY A 64 12.03 6.30 -8.06
C GLY A 64 10.52 6.22 -8.20
N ALA A 65 9.80 7.29 -7.90
CA ALA A 65 8.35 7.38 -8.08
C ALA A 65 7.96 7.38 -9.57
N LEU A 66 8.69 8.11 -10.42
CA LEU A 66 8.49 8.12 -11.88
C LEU A 66 8.79 6.73 -12.49
N ALA A 67 9.87 6.08 -12.06
CA ALA A 67 10.18 4.72 -12.50
C ALA A 67 9.07 3.74 -12.09
N ALA A 68 8.55 3.85 -10.86
CA ALA A 68 7.44 3.04 -10.39
C ALA A 68 6.16 3.30 -11.18
N LEU A 69 5.86 4.56 -11.53
CA LEU A 69 4.71 4.94 -12.35
C LEU A 69 4.71 4.22 -13.70
N VAL A 70 5.87 4.23 -14.38
CA VAL A 70 6.04 3.61 -15.71
C VAL A 70 6.02 2.08 -15.61
N LEU A 71 6.67 1.51 -14.59
CA LEU A 71 6.85 0.06 -14.47
C LEU A 71 5.67 -0.66 -13.79
N SER A 72 4.78 0.06 -13.09
CA SER A 72 3.67 -0.55 -12.35
C SER A 72 2.75 -1.45 -13.22
N PRO A 73 2.33 -1.05 -14.44
CA PRO A 73 1.53 -1.93 -15.28
C PRO A 73 2.29 -3.20 -15.73
N ALA A 74 3.59 -3.07 -16.01
CA ALA A 74 4.44 -4.20 -16.38
C ALA A 74 4.62 -5.18 -15.22
N VAL A 75 4.85 -4.68 -14.01
CA VAL A 75 4.92 -5.50 -12.80
C VAL A 75 3.60 -6.22 -12.54
N GLY A 76 2.47 -5.54 -12.70
CA GLY A 76 1.15 -6.16 -12.59
C GLY A 76 0.96 -7.29 -13.61
N TRP A 77 1.41 -7.08 -14.85
CA TRP A 77 1.41 -8.13 -15.88
C TRP A 77 2.31 -9.32 -15.51
N CYS A 78 3.49 -9.06 -14.96
CA CYS A 78 4.38 -10.12 -14.49
C CYS A 78 3.73 -10.96 -13.38
N ILE A 79 3.01 -10.33 -12.45
CA ILE A 79 2.29 -11.03 -11.37
C ILE A 79 1.21 -11.97 -11.94
N ASP A 80 0.45 -11.52 -12.94
CA ASP A 80 -0.58 -12.36 -13.56
C ASP A 80 0.00 -13.45 -14.45
N ARG A 81 1.13 -13.19 -15.14
CA ARG A 81 1.75 -14.13 -16.07
C ARG A 81 2.58 -15.20 -15.39
N PHE A 82 3.39 -14.82 -14.41
CA PHE A 82 4.35 -15.69 -13.74
C PHE A 82 3.94 -16.10 -12.33
N GLY A 83 2.90 -15.46 -11.78
CA GLY A 83 2.47 -15.61 -10.40
C GLY A 83 3.08 -14.59 -9.46
N ALA A 84 2.42 -14.36 -8.31
CA ALA A 84 2.87 -13.41 -7.29
C ALA A 84 4.15 -13.89 -6.59
N ARG A 85 4.31 -15.20 -6.36
CA ARG A 85 5.47 -15.78 -5.66
C ARG A 85 6.82 -15.45 -6.32
N PRO A 86 7.09 -15.78 -7.60
CA PRO A 86 8.38 -15.47 -8.22
C PRO A 86 8.61 -13.97 -8.29
N VAL A 87 7.56 -13.17 -8.52
CA VAL A 87 7.68 -11.70 -8.54
C VAL A 87 8.06 -11.16 -7.16
N LEU A 88 7.46 -11.65 -6.07
CA LEU A 88 7.84 -11.27 -4.70
C LEU A 88 9.29 -11.66 -4.38
N VAL A 89 9.71 -12.88 -4.75
CA VAL A 89 11.12 -13.33 -4.53
C VAL A 89 12.10 -12.44 -5.25
N VAL A 90 11.89 -12.19 -6.56
CA VAL A 90 12.76 -11.29 -7.34
C VAL A 90 12.75 -9.89 -6.75
N SER A 91 11.59 -9.41 -6.32
CA SER A 91 11.45 -8.07 -5.73
C SER A 91 12.25 -7.92 -4.44
N VAL A 92 12.17 -8.86 -3.51
CA VAL A 92 12.93 -8.76 -2.25
C VAL A 92 14.43 -8.95 -2.48
N LEU A 93 14.83 -9.75 -3.48
CA LEU A 93 16.23 -9.85 -3.91
C LEU A 93 16.74 -8.52 -4.49
N VAL A 94 15.99 -7.91 -5.43
CA VAL A 94 16.32 -6.60 -6.00
C VAL A 94 16.39 -5.55 -4.90
N LEU A 95 15.43 -5.54 -3.98
CA LEU A 95 15.38 -4.60 -2.86
C LEU A 95 16.60 -4.75 -1.95
N GLY A 96 16.91 -5.97 -1.52
CA GLY A 96 18.06 -6.24 -0.65
C GLY A 96 19.38 -5.87 -1.31
N LEU A 97 19.55 -6.22 -2.61
CA LEU A 97 20.73 -5.84 -3.40
C LEU A 97 20.83 -4.31 -3.56
N ALA A 98 19.71 -3.64 -3.88
CA ALA A 98 19.66 -2.19 -4.00
C ALA A 98 20.05 -1.51 -2.69
N MET A 99 19.47 -1.91 -1.55
CA MET A 99 19.80 -1.34 -0.24
C MET A 99 21.28 -1.59 0.12
N THR A 100 21.79 -2.80 -0.10
CA THR A 100 23.18 -3.12 0.20
C THR A 100 24.14 -2.35 -0.72
N SER A 101 23.83 -2.21 -2.02
CA SER A 101 24.66 -1.49 -2.98
C SER A 101 24.82 0.00 -2.68
N MET A 102 23.91 0.60 -1.93
CA MET A 102 24.03 1.98 -1.44
C MET A 102 25.31 2.21 -0.62
N ALA A 103 25.83 1.18 0.04
CA ALA A 103 27.06 1.25 0.80
C ALA A 103 28.30 1.58 -0.07
N TRP A 104 28.20 1.41 -1.38
CA TRP A 104 29.27 1.70 -2.37
C TRP A 104 28.86 2.75 -3.40
N ALA A 105 27.72 3.40 -3.21
CA ALA A 105 27.23 4.45 -4.11
C ALA A 105 27.94 5.78 -3.84
N THR A 106 29.13 5.95 -4.42
CA THR A 106 29.96 7.15 -4.27
C THR A 106 29.65 8.26 -5.28
N VAL A 107 28.88 7.94 -6.34
CA VAL A 107 28.45 8.91 -7.35
C VAL A 107 26.91 8.97 -7.41
N PRO A 108 26.34 10.17 -7.73
CA PRO A 108 24.89 10.35 -7.75
C PRO A 108 24.13 9.35 -8.63
N LEU A 109 24.72 8.98 -9.78
CA LEU A 109 24.05 8.07 -10.72
C LEU A 109 23.85 6.68 -10.12
N THR A 110 24.85 6.11 -9.45
CA THR A 110 24.73 4.79 -8.80
C THR A 110 23.74 4.83 -7.65
N PHE A 111 23.74 5.91 -6.89
CA PHE A 111 22.75 6.15 -5.83
C PHE A 111 21.32 6.20 -6.40
N TYR A 112 21.10 6.96 -7.49
CA TYR A 112 19.79 7.06 -8.14
C TYR A 112 19.31 5.71 -8.68
N ILE A 113 20.15 4.94 -9.35
CA ILE A 113 19.80 3.62 -9.90
C ILE A 113 19.40 2.67 -8.76
N ALA A 114 20.20 2.59 -7.71
CA ALA A 114 19.92 1.72 -6.57
C ALA A 114 18.64 2.15 -5.84
N PHE A 115 18.52 3.44 -5.50
CA PHE A 115 17.34 3.93 -4.79
C PHE A 115 16.05 3.84 -5.63
N ALA A 116 16.11 4.18 -6.92
CA ALA A 116 14.97 4.06 -7.82
C ALA A 116 14.52 2.61 -7.96
N SER A 117 15.44 1.64 -8.07
CA SER A 117 15.12 0.22 -8.12
C SER A 117 14.37 -0.22 -6.85
N ALA A 118 14.86 0.20 -5.68
CA ALA A 118 14.20 -0.07 -4.40
C ALA A 118 12.81 0.60 -4.31
N ARG A 119 12.66 1.83 -4.81
CA ARG A 119 11.38 2.56 -4.84
C ARG A 119 10.36 1.92 -5.78
N VAL A 120 10.79 1.32 -6.89
CA VAL A 120 9.88 0.53 -7.74
C VAL A 120 9.28 -0.63 -6.94
N VAL A 121 10.11 -1.38 -6.22
CA VAL A 121 9.61 -2.47 -5.35
C VAL A 121 8.68 -1.94 -4.26
N PHE A 122 9.03 -0.80 -3.65
CA PHE A 122 8.23 -0.14 -2.63
C PHE A 122 6.79 0.14 -3.10
N HIS A 123 6.64 0.68 -4.30
CA HIS A 123 5.33 1.12 -4.80
C HIS A 123 4.56 0.02 -5.53
N THR A 124 5.24 -0.94 -6.17
CA THR A 124 4.60 -1.84 -7.14
C THR A 124 4.58 -3.29 -6.67
N SER A 125 5.67 -4.02 -6.84
CA SER A 125 5.69 -5.48 -6.75
C SER A 125 5.36 -6.02 -5.36
N ALA A 126 5.86 -5.41 -4.29
CA ALA A 126 5.60 -5.88 -2.94
C ALA A 126 4.13 -5.70 -2.52
N PRO A 127 3.51 -4.49 -2.60
CA PRO A 127 2.12 -4.33 -2.19
C PRO A 127 1.13 -5.00 -3.13
N ILE A 128 1.37 -4.96 -4.47
CA ILE A 128 0.49 -5.61 -5.44
C ILE A 128 0.57 -7.13 -5.30
N GLY A 129 1.78 -7.69 -5.26
CA GLY A 129 2.00 -9.14 -5.14
C GLY A 129 1.43 -9.70 -3.84
N ALA A 130 1.72 -9.08 -2.70
CA ALA A 130 1.24 -9.54 -1.41
C ALA A 130 -0.29 -9.43 -1.28
N SER A 131 -0.90 -8.34 -1.75
CA SER A 131 -2.37 -8.21 -1.74
C SER A 131 -3.04 -9.17 -2.72
N THR A 132 -2.42 -9.46 -3.88
CA THR A 132 -2.96 -10.40 -4.86
C THR A 132 -2.94 -11.82 -4.34
N VAL A 133 -1.83 -12.29 -3.76
CA VAL A 133 -1.78 -13.65 -3.20
C VAL A 133 -2.72 -13.79 -2.01
N SER A 134 -2.82 -12.78 -1.14
CA SER A 134 -3.75 -12.80 -0.02
C SER A 134 -5.21 -12.85 -0.47
N ALA A 135 -5.56 -12.12 -1.54
CA ALA A 135 -6.89 -12.13 -2.11
C ALA A 135 -7.26 -13.44 -2.82
N ARG A 136 -6.25 -14.25 -3.23
CA ARG A 136 -6.47 -15.60 -3.79
C ARG A 136 -6.74 -16.64 -2.71
N TRP A 137 -6.14 -16.49 -1.53
CA TRP A 137 -6.30 -17.40 -0.40
C TRP A 137 -7.54 -17.12 0.44
N PHE A 138 -8.01 -15.87 0.45
CA PHE A 138 -9.14 -15.43 1.27
C PHE A 138 -10.18 -14.72 0.43
N ILE A 139 -11.44 -15.11 0.59
CA ILE A 139 -12.61 -14.46 0.01
C ILE A 139 -13.39 -13.76 1.13
N LYS A 140 -13.92 -14.51 2.09
CA LYS A 140 -14.69 -13.99 3.24
C LYS A 140 -13.80 -13.22 4.23
N LYS A 141 -12.58 -13.72 4.50
CA LYS A 141 -11.61 -13.10 5.44
C LYS A 141 -10.56 -12.23 4.75
N ARG A 142 -10.80 -11.83 3.48
CA ARG A 142 -9.88 -11.02 2.67
C ARG A 142 -9.49 -9.70 3.35
N GLY A 143 -10.43 -9.07 4.05
CA GLY A 143 -10.20 -7.84 4.79
C GLY A 143 -9.11 -7.99 5.84
N ARG A 144 -9.24 -8.97 6.74
CA ARG A 144 -8.24 -9.25 7.78
C ARG A 144 -6.90 -9.66 7.19
N ALA A 145 -6.89 -10.51 6.16
CA ALA A 145 -5.67 -10.95 5.51
C ALA A 145 -4.85 -9.78 4.95
N ILE A 146 -5.48 -8.89 4.19
CA ILE A 146 -4.85 -7.69 3.62
C ILE A 146 -4.49 -6.68 4.72
N GLY A 147 -5.32 -6.53 5.75
CA GLY A 147 -5.03 -5.68 6.91
C GLY A 147 -3.73 -6.08 7.62
N ILE A 148 -3.51 -7.39 7.85
CA ILE A 148 -2.28 -7.93 8.44
C ILE A 148 -1.06 -7.67 7.54
N VAL A 149 -1.21 -7.83 6.22
CA VAL A 149 -0.12 -7.52 5.27
C VAL A 149 0.32 -6.06 5.40
N PHE A 150 -0.61 -5.11 5.47
CA PHE A 150 -0.27 -3.69 5.63
C PHE A 150 0.20 -3.32 7.04
N LEU A 151 -0.25 -4.04 8.07
CA LEU A 151 0.32 -3.94 9.42
C LEU A 151 1.82 -4.28 9.42
N CYS A 152 2.22 -5.37 8.74
CA CYS A 152 3.65 -5.71 8.58
C CYS A 152 4.43 -4.55 7.94
N GLY A 153 3.85 -3.86 6.96
CA GLY A 153 4.45 -2.66 6.37
C GLY A 153 4.65 -1.53 7.39
N ALA A 154 3.66 -1.22 8.19
CA ALA A 154 3.78 -0.18 9.21
C ALA A 154 4.88 -0.50 10.24
N ILE A 155 4.97 -1.76 10.68
CA ILE A 155 6.06 -2.25 11.55
C ILE A 155 7.41 -2.08 10.84
N GLY A 156 7.49 -2.42 9.55
CA GLY A 156 8.71 -2.23 8.75
C GLY A 156 9.18 -0.78 8.71
N GLY A 157 8.26 0.17 8.55
CA GLY A 157 8.57 1.60 8.57
C GLY A 157 9.22 2.04 9.89
N LEU A 158 8.68 1.61 11.02
CA LEU A 158 9.25 1.87 12.34
C LEU A 158 10.63 1.23 12.51
N VAL A 159 10.74 -0.07 12.19
CA VAL A 159 11.98 -0.83 12.38
C VAL A 159 13.13 -0.28 11.52
N PHE A 160 12.91 -0.04 10.22
CA PHE A 160 13.98 0.44 9.36
C PHE A 160 14.42 1.86 9.71
N THR A 161 13.51 2.73 10.13
CA THR A 161 13.86 4.08 10.59
C THR A 161 14.74 4.02 11.85
N MET A 162 14.35 3.24 12.86
CA MET A 162 15.12 3.09 14.09
C MET A 162 16.46 2.39 13.85
N LEU A 163 16.47 1.30 13.06
CA LEU A 163 17.67 0.56 12.72
C LEU A 163 18.69 1.46 12.03
N SER A 164 18.23 2.28 11.06
CA SER A 164 19.10 3.22 10.35
C SER A 164 19.75 4.22 11.28
N ALA A 165 18.97 4.82 12.18
CA ALA A 165 19.50 5.79 13.14
C ALA A 165 20.56 5.16 14.05
N GLN A 166 20.25 4.02 14.67
CA GLN A 166 21.15 3.31 15.56
C GLN A 166 22.46 2.86 14.85
N MET A 167 22.34 2.35 13.62
CA MET A 167 23.52 1.89 12.88
C MET A 167 24.42 3.05 12.42
N ILE A 168 23.84 4.20 12.09
CA ILE A 168 24.64 5.40 11.74
C ILE A 168 25.33 5.96 12.98
N GLU A 169 24.61 6.03 14.11
CA GLU A 169 25.12 6.59 15.36
C GLU A 169 26.28 5.76 15.96
N HIS A 170 26.14 4.43 15.97
CA HIS A 170 27.12 3.55 16.63
C HIS A 170 28.20 2.97 15.70
N PHE A 171 27.99 3.00 14.37
CA PHE A 171 28.92 2.41 13.42
C PHE A 171 29.25 3.39 12.29
N SER A 172 28.55 3.30 11.16
CA SER A 172 28.74 4.16 9.99
C SER A 172 27.53 4.12 9.07
N MET A 173 27.43 5.11 8.18
CA MET A 173 26.43 5.14 7.11
C MET A 173 26.55 3.90 6.20
N LYS A 174 27.76 3.48 5.84
CA LYS A 174 28.01 2.28 5.03
C LYS A 174 27.50 1.02 5.71
N THR A 175 27.78 0.84 6.99
CA THR A 175 27.29 -0.31 7.79
C THR A 175 25.76 -0.29 7.88
N ALA A 176 25.15 0.88 8.01
CA ALA A 176 23.69 1.01 8.04
C ALA A 176 23.03 0.51 6.74
N TRP A 177 23.56 0.88 5.56
CA TRP A 177 23.03 0.38 4.29
C TRP A 177 23.17 -1.14 4.15
N ILE A 178 24.33 -1.69 4.52
CA ILE A 178 24.56 -3.15 4.51
C ILE A 178 23.59 -3.83 5.49
N GLY A 179 23.45 -3.31 6.70
CA GLY A 179 22.55 -3.87 7.73
C GLY A 179 21.08 -3.88 7.29
N ILE A 180 20.61 -2.79 6.68
CA ILE A 180 19.26 -2.72 6.10
C ILE A 180 19.07 -3.80 5.04
N GLY A 181 20.03 -3.93 4.11
CA GLY A 181 19.98 -4.94 3.05
C GLY A 181 19.99 -6.38 3.61
N LEU A 182 20.81 -6.65 4.63
CA LEU A 182 20.84 -7.96 5.30
C LEU A 182 19.54 -8.29 6.02
N VAL A 183 18.91 -7.31 6.67
CA VAL A 183 17.58 -7.50 7.29
C VAL A 183 16.53 -7.80 6.22
N VAL A 184 16.54 -7.09 5.08
CA VAL A 184 15.66 -7.38 3.94
C VAL A 184 15.83 -8.82 3.47
N PHE A 185 17.06 -9.28 3.26
CA PHE A 185 17.34 -10.65 2.83
C PHE A 185 16.90 -11.68 3.88
N GLY A 186 17.32 -11.50 5.13
CA GLY A 186 17.07 -12.46 6.21
C GLY A 186 15.60 -12.63 6.54
N VAL A 187 14.84 -11.53 6.55
CA VAL A 187 13.42 -11.56 6.94
C VAL A 187 12.51 -11.99 5.77
N SER A 188 12.85 -11.64 4.51
CA SER A 188 11.84 -11.73 3.45
C SER A 188 12.15 -12.75 2.36
N VAL A 189 13.41 -13.09 2.09
CA VAL A 189 13.74 -14.01 0.97
C VAL A 189 13.26 -15.43 1.28
N ALA A 190 13.62 -15.98 2.43
CA ALA A 190 13.23 -17.34 2.78
C ALA A 190 11.71 -17.52 2.91
N PRO A 191 10.94 -16.64 3.62
CA PRO A 191 9.50 -16.75 3.63
C PRO A 191 8.86 -16.61 2.24
N SER A 192 9.29 -15.66 1.43
CA SER A 192 8.75 -15.46 0.08
C SER A 192 9.01 -16.66 -0.82
N LEU A 193 10.20 -17.29 -0.71
CA LEU A 193 10.60 -18.42 -1.52
C LEU A 193 9.97 -19.75 -1.07
N LEU A 194 9.86 -19.98 0.24
CA LEU A 194 9.52 -21.27 0.79
C LEU A 194 8.05 -21.40 1.20
N LEU A 195 7.43 -20.31 1.65
CA LEU A 195 6.11 -20.33 2.29
C LEU A 195 5.01 -19.72 1.43
N VAL A 196 5.32 -18.82 0.49
CA VAL A 196 4.32 -18.26 -0.42
C VAL A 196 3.92 -19.30 -1.44
N ILE A 197 2.65 -19.69 -1.45
CA ILE A 197 2.02 -20.54 -2.47
C ILE A 197 0.95 -19.73 -3.18
N GLU A 198 0.87 -19.89 -4.49
CA GLU A 198 0.11 -19.01 -5.36
C GLU A 198 -1.39 -19.10 -5.08
N ARG A 199 -1.91 -20.31 -4.94
CA ARG A 199 -3.35 -20.57 -4.76
C ARG A 199 -3.55 -21.69 -3.73
N PRO A 200 -4.65 -21.66 -2.96
CA PRO A 200 -4.99 -22.75 -2.05
C PRO A 200 -5.23 -24.06 -2.80
N GLU A 201 -5.75 -24.00 -4.02
CA GLU A 201 -6.01 -25.15 -4.89
C GLU A 201 -4.72 -25.93 -5.23
N ASP A 202 -3.55 -25.27 -5.27
CA ASP A 202 -2.22 -25.90 -5.48
C ASP A 202 -1.84 -26.84 -4.32
N MET A 203 -2.52 -26.70 -3.19
CA MET A 203 -2.35 -27.55 -1.99
C MET A 203 -3.56 -28.45 -1.73
N GLY A 204 -4.53 -28.52 -2.65
CA GLY A 204 -5.78 -29.23 -2.44
C GLY A 204 -6.69 -28.60 -1.37
N LEU A 205 -6.52 -27.31 -1.11
CA LEU A 205 -7.32 -26.53 -0.16
C LEU A 205 -8.30 -25.63 -0.92
N LEU A 206 -9.37 -25.25 -0.22
CA LEU A 206 -10.29 -24.20 -0.69
C LEU A 206 -9.97 -22.87 -0.03
N PRO A 207 -10.33 -21.74 -0.65
CA PRO A 207 -10.24 -20.42 -0.02
C PRO A 207 -10.96 -20.41 1.33
N ASP A 208 -10.44 -19.62 2.29
CA ASP A 208 -10.96 -19.53 3.66
C ASP A 208 -11.05 -20.86 4.45
N ASN A 209 -10.55 -21.98 3.92
CA ASN A 209 -10.69 -23.32 4.46
C ASN A 209 -12.14 -23.81 4.52
N GLU A 210 -12.96 -23.43 3.56
CA GLU A 210 -14.36 -23.83 3.54
C GLU A 210 -14.53 -25.32 3.21
N ASN A 211 -15.56 -25.95 3.79
CA ASN A 211 -15.85 -27.36 3.53
C ASN A 211 -16.62 -27.46 2.19
N PRO A 212 -16.24 -28.36 1.27
CA PRO A 212 -16.95 -28.50 -0.01
C PRO A 212 -18.46 -28.76 0.14
N SER A 213 -18.88 -29.46 1.20
CA SER A 213 -20.28 -29.73 1.50
C SER A 213 -21.08 -28.49 1.88
N VAL A 214 -20.45 -27.53 2.58
CA VAL A 214 -21.11 -26.26 2.96
C VAL A 214 -21.28 -25.35 1.73
N LEU A 215 -20.31 -25.40 0.80
CA LEU A 215 -20.38 -24.65 -0.45
C LEU A 215 -21.52 -25.15 -1.36
N VAL A 216 -21.83 -26.45 -1.35
CA VAL A 216 -22.94 -27.02 -2.10
C VAL A 216 -24.26 -26.58 -1.49
N GLU A 217 -24.38 -26.60 -0.16
CA GLU A 217 -25.59 -26.24 0.57
C GLU A 217 -25.87 -24.72 0.51
N GLU A 218 -24.85 -23.86 0.64
CA GLU A 218 -24.96 -22.41 0.40
C GLU A 218 -25.28 -22.10 -1.07
N ARG A 219 -24.75 -22.88 -2.01
CA ARG A 219 -24.99 -22.73 -3.44
C ARG A 219 -26.44 -23.01 -3.82
N ASP A 220 -27.06 -23.99 -3.19
CA ASP A 220 -28.47 -24.31 -3.40
C ASP A 220 -29.43 -23.30 -2.74
N LEU A 221 -28.95 -22.54 -1.74
CA LEU A 221 -29.72 -21.51 -1.02
C LEU A 221 -29.55 -20.09 -1.61
N LEU A 222 -28.46 -19.84 -2.35
CA LEU A 222 -28.22 -18.54 -3.00
C LEU A 222 -29.03 -18.41 -4.28
N SER A 223 -29.58 -17.22 -4.49
CA SER A 223 -30.22 -16.91 -5.76
C SER A 223 -29.18 -16.97 -6.89
N PRO A 224 -29.58 -17.37 -8.13
CA PRO A 224 -28.66 -17.44 -9.29
C PRO A 224 -27.90 -16.15 -9.58
N VAL A 225 -28.32 -15.03 -9.00
CA VAL A 225 -27.70 -13.71 -9.14
C VAL A 225 -26.49 -13.55 -8.18
N GLU A 226 -26.54 -14.15 -6.97
CA GLU A 226 -25.46 -14.04 -5.98
C GLU A 226 -24.30 -15.00 -6.26
N GLU A 227 -24.61 -16.19 -6.82
CA GLU A 227 -23.62 -17.22 -7.19
C GLU A 227 -22.62 -16.75 -8.27
N ASN A 228 -23.02 -15.80 -9.13
CA ASN A 228 -22.22 -15.36 -10.26
C ASN A 228 -21.16 -14.28 -9.92
N HIS A 229 -21.27 -13.59 -8.81
CA HIS A 229 -20.32 -12.52 -8.46
C HIS A 229 -18.96 -13.06 -7.95
N GLU A 230 -18.90 -14.25 -7.37
CA GLU A 230 -17.66 -14.81 -6.84
C GLU A 230 -16.77 -15.46 -7.91
N ASN A 231 -17.34 -16.00 -8.99
CA ASN A 231 -16.60 -16.70 -10.05
C ASN A 231 -16.27 -15.84 -11.27
N ASP A 232 -16.85 -14.66 -11.42
CA ASP A 232 -16.66 -13.78 -12.59
C ASP A 232 -15.37 -12.97 -12.48
N SER A 233 -14.26 -13.58 -12.88
CA SER A 233 -12.98 -12.87 -12.99
C SER A 233 -12.90 -12.11 -14.32
N TRP A 234 -12.67 -10.80 -14.23
CA TRP A 234 -12.52 -9.90 -15.36
C TRP A 234 -11.10 -9.91 -15.90
N THR A 235 -10.93 -9.87 -17.20
CA THR A 235 -9.65 -9.52 -17.81
C THR A 235 -9.41 -8.00 -17.72
N PHE A 236 -8.15 -7.57 -17.78
CA PHE A 236 -7.86 -6.13 -17.76
C PHE A 236 -8.56 -5.34 -18.89
N PRO A 237 -8.59 -5.80 -20.17
CA PRO A 237 -9.31 -5.08 -21.23
C PRO A 237 -10.82 -4.95 -20.97
N GLU A 238 -11.43 -5.95 -20.34
CA GLU A 238 -12.84 -5.89 -19.94
C GLU A 238 -13.04 -4.91 -18.79
N ALA A 239 -12.21 -4.99 -17.75
CA ALA A 239 -12.26 -4.10 -16.59
C ALA A 239 -12.10 -2.63 -17.01
N ALA A 240 -11.14 -2.34 -17.89
CA ALA A 240 -10.86 -1.01 -18.40
C ALA A 240 -12.02 -0.39 -19.25
N LYS A 241 -12.93 -1.20 -19.74
CA LYS A 241 -14.15 -0.71 -20.42
C LYS A 241 -15.25 -0.31 -19.44
N THR A 242 -15.14 -0.67 -18.16
CA THR A 242 -16.16 -0.38 -17.15
C THR A 242 -16.00 1.02 -16.57
N LYS A 243 -17.11 1.70 -16.32
CA LYS A 243 -17.11 2.99 -15.59
C LYS A 243 -16.53 2.82 -14.17
N ALA A 244 -16.80 1.70 -13.53
CA ALA A 244 -16.33 1.40 -12.18
C ALA A 244 -14.80 1.44 -12.06
N PHE A 245 -14.06 0.89 -13.05
CA PHE A 245 -12.60 0.91 -13.05
C PHE A 245 -12.05 2.35 -13.03
N TRP A 246 -12.55 3.22 -13.91
CA TRP A 246 -12.07 4.61 -13.98
C TRP A 246 -12.52 5.44 -12.78
N MET A 247 -13.72 5.19 -12.26
CA MET A 247 -14.17 5.84 -11.03
C MET A 247 -13.25 5.50 -9.86
N LEU A 248 -12.86 4.23 -9.71
CA LEU A 248 -11.91 3.80 -8.68
C LEU A 248 -10.49 4.32 -8.93
N PHE A 249 -10.06 4.39 -10.19
CA PHE A 249 -8.77 4.95 -10.59
C PHE A 249 -8.65 6.43 -10.17
N PHE A 250 -9.61 7.25 -10.55
CA PHE A 250 -9.61 8.68 -10.21
C PHE A 250 -9.89 8.92 -8.73
N ALA A 251 -10.71 8.08 -8.09
CA ALA A 251 -10.89 8.14 -6.64
C ALA A 251 -9.58 7.82 -5.90
N GLY A 252 -8.86 6.77 -6.32
CA GLY A 252 -7.53 6.45 -5.78
C GLY A 252 -6.55 7.61 -5.97
N MET A 253 -6.49 8.19 -7.16
CA MET A 253 -5.67 9.38 -7.45
C MET A 253 -6.02 10.56 -6.53
N ALA A 254 -7.30 10.88 -6.37
CA ALA A 254 -7.77 11.96 -5.51
C ALA A 254 -7.45 11.69 -4.02
N MET A 255 -7.70 10.46 -3.55
CA MET A 255 -7.39 10.04 -2.18
C MET A 255 -5.92 10.26 -1.85
N PHE A 256 -5.02 9.75 -2.70
CA PHE A 256 -3.59 9.85 -2.45
C PHE A 256 -3.01 11.24 -2.76
N CYS A 257 -3.65 12.03 -3.63
CA CYS A 257 -3.33 13.44 -3.81
C CYS A 257 -3.53 14.21 -2.50
N VAL A 258 -4.71 14.11 -1.92
CA VAL A 258 -5.05 14.82 -0.67
C VAL A 258 -4.25 14.27 0.51
N ASN A 259 -4.21 12.95 0.69
CA ASN A 259 -3.55 12.33 1.83
C ASN A 259 -2.03 12.61 1.83
N THR A 260 -1.35 12.43 0.68
CA THR A 260 0.10 12.67 0.59
C THR A 260 0.40 14.17 0.65
N GLY A 261 -0.40 15.00 -0.03
CA GLY A 261 -0.26 16.45 0.04
C GLY A 261 -0.35 16.97 1.48
N THR A 262 -1.33 16.51 2.24
CA THR A 262 -1.47 16.84 3.66
C THR A 262 -0.29 16.32 4.49
N ASN A 263 0.08 15.05 4.35
CA ASN A 263 1.15 14.43 5.15
C ASN A 263 2.53 15.07 4.93
N VAL A 264 2.84 15.52 3.71
CA VAL A 264 4.13 16.16 3.42
C VAL A 264 4.24 17.54 4.06
N HIS A 265 3.15 18.29 4.10
CA HIS A 265 3.16 19.67 4.59
C HIS A 265 2.74 19.81 6.05
N ILE A 266 2.20 18.77 6.70
CA ILE A 266 1.62 18.85 8.04
C ILE A 266 2.64 19.28 9.11
N GLY A 267 3.90 18.82 8.98
CA GLY A 267 4.97 19.19 9.92
C GLY A 267 5.28 20.69 9.88
N ALA A 268 5.43 21.26 8.67
CA ALA A 268 5.65 22.68 8.46
C ALA A 268 4.43 23.48 8.95
N TYR A 269 3.22 23.01 8.64
CA TYR A 269 1.99 23.61 9.10
C TYR A 269 1.90 23.72 10.63
N TYR A 270 2.25 22.67 11.37
CA TYR A 270 2.26 22.74 12.84
C TYR A 270 3.24 23.77 13.38
N LEU A 271 4.41 23.93 12.76
CA LEU A 271 5.36 24.97 13.12
C LEU A 271 4.83 26.39 12.83
N ASP A 272 4.16 26.56 11.68
CA ASP A 272 3.52 27.83 11.30
C ASP A 272 2.39 28.23 12.29
N GLN A 273 1.74 27.25 12.93
CA GLN A 273 0.76 27.48 14.00
C GLN A 273 1.41 27.72 15.39
N GLY A 274 2.73 27.85 15.46
CA GLY A 274 3.46 28.11 16.71
C GLY A 274 3.64 26.87 17.59
N LEU A 275 3.34 25.67 17.11
CA LEU A 275 3.61 24.42 17.83
C LEU A 275 5.09 24.08 17.76
N THR A 276 5.60 23.41 18.79
CA THR A 276 7.01 23.01 18.85
C THR A 276 7.31 21.84 17.91
N LEU A 277 8.57 21.72 17.47
CA LEU A 277 9.03 20.59 16.65
C LEU A 277 8.74 19.24 17.33
N THR A 278 8.85 19.19 18.66
CA THR A 278 8.53 17.98 19.46
C THR A 278 7.07 17.60 19.31
N VAL A 279 6.14 18.56 19.41
CA VAL A 279 4.70 18.29 19.23
C VAL A 279 4.41 17.81 17.82
N ALA A 280 5.00 18.42 16.78
CA ALA A 280 4.86 17.98 15.41
C ALA A 280 5.37 16.53 15.21
N ALA A 281 6.54 16.22 15.76
CA ALA A 281 7.12 14.86 15.68
C ALA A 281 6.26 13.81 16.41
N VAL A 282 5.76 14.13 17.60
CA VAL A 282 4.87 13.23 18.36
C VAL A 282 3.55 13.01 17.61
N ALA A 283 2.93 14.06 17.09
CA ALA A 283 1.69 13.95 16.32
C ALA A 283 1.88 13.04 15.07
N ILE A 284 2.93 13.24 14.30
CA ILE A 284 3.25 12.40 13.13
C ILE A 284 3.47 10.94 13.55
N SER A 285 4.17 10.71 14.68
CA SER A 285 4.42 9.34 15.18
C SER A 285 3.12 8.65 15.61
N ILE A 286 2.21 9.36 16.27
CA ILE A 286 0.88 8.84 16.62
C ILE A 286 0.09 8.50 15.36
N GLY A 287 0.15 9.34 14.31
CA GLY A 287 -0.46 9.04 13.02
C GLY A 287 0.01 7.70 12.43
N TRP A 288 1.30 7.39 12.52
CA TRP A 288 1.85 6.10 12.10
C TRP A 288 1.34 4.93 12.94
N ILE A 289 1.28 5.08 14.27
CA ILE A 289 0.74 4.05 15.18
C ILE A 289 -0.74 3.79 14.87
N VAL A 290 -1.54 4.84 14.73
CA VAL A 290 -2.95 4.73 14.36
C VAL A 290 -3.11 4.07 12.98
N SER A 291 -2.24 4.41 12.02
CA SER A 291 -2.25 3.77 10.70
C SER A 291 -1.93 2.28 10.80
N ALA A 292 -1.00 1.88 11.63
CA ALA A 292 -0.66 0.47 11.84
C ALA A 292 -1.86 -0.31 12.41
N CYS A 293 -2.43 0.14 13.53
CA CYS A 293 -3.59 -0.49 14.14
C CYS A 293 -4.84 -0.41 13.25
N GLY A 294 -5.04 0.73 12.60
CA GLY A 294 -6.17 1.00 11.72
C GLY A 294 -6.24 0.07 10.52
N SER A 295 -5.10 -0.45 10.02
CA SER A 295 -5.09 -1.39 8.89
C SER A 295 -5.83 -2.69 9.21
N VAL A 296 -5.71 -3.19 10.42
CA VAL A 296 -6.44 -4.38 10.89
C VAL A 296 -7.91 -4.06 11.14
N VAL A 297 -8.19 -2.90 11.75
CA VAL A 297 -9.56 -2.44 12.01
C VAL A 297 -10.35 -2.28 10.71
N TRP A 298 -9.79 -1.57 9.72
CA TRP A 298 -10.43 -1.42 8.41
C TRP A 298 -10.59 -2.75 7.69
N GLY A 299 -9.62 -3.66 7.84
CA GLY A 299 -9.73 -5.02 7.31
C GLY A 299 -10.95 -5.75 7.88
N TRP A 300 -11.18 -5.65 9.19
CA TRP A 300 -12.35 -6.25 9.85
C TRP A 300 -13.68 -5.55 9.48
N VAL A 301 -13.66 -4.22 9.37
CA VAL A 301 -14.84 -3.44 8.94
C VAL A 301 -15.29 -3.86 7.54
N LEU A 302 -14.36 -4.13 6.62
CA LEU A 302 -14.65 -4.53 5.24
C LEU A 302 -15.23 -5.93 5.09
N GLU A 303 -15.19 -6.75 6.13
CA GLU A 303 -15.90 -8.03 6.16
C GLU A 303 -17.39 -7.86 6.49
N LYS A 304 -17.78 -6.69 7.03
CA LYS A 304 -19.14 -6.40 7.49
C LYS A 304 -19.85 -5.34 6.65
N ILE A 305 -19.09 -4.46 6.01
CA ILE A 305 -19.61 -3.30 5.28
C ILE A 305 -19.12 -3.36 3.83
N GLU A 306 -19.99 -3.03 2.91
CA GLU A 306 -19.68 -2.93 1.49
C GLU A 306 -18.47 -1.98 1.25
N ALA A 307 -17.47 -2.44 0.50
CA ALA A 307 -16.21 -1.74 0.32
C ALA A 307 -16.36 -0.29 -0.20
N ARG A 308 -17.33 -0.02 -1.08
CA ARG A 308 -17.59 1.36 -1.55
C ARG A 308 -18.10 2.27 -0.43
N ARG A 309 -18.94 1.77 0.49
CA ARG A 309 -19.42 2.55 1.65
C ARG A 309 -18.27 2.82 2.61
N ALA A 310 -17.46 1.80 2.90
CA ALA A 310 -16.28 1.96 3.74
C ALA A 310 -15.29 2.98 3.14
N TYR A 311 -15.05 2.94 1.82
CA TYR A 311 -14.14 3.88 1.16
C TYR A 311 -14.69 5.31 1.15
N SER A 312 -16.00 5.47 0.97
CA SER A 312 -16.67 6.77 1.12
C SER A 312 -16.51 7.34 2.53
N VAL A 313 -16.63 6.50 3.58
CA VAL A 313 -16.39 6.90 4.97
C VAL A 313 -14.94 7.38 5.16
N VAL A 314 -13.94 6.67 4.60
CA VAL A 314 -12.55 7.13 4.64
C VAL A 314 -12.37 8.48 3.96
N PHE A 315 -13.00 8.71 2.82
CA PHE A 315 -13.01 10.03 2.16
C PHE A 315 -13.67 11.10 3.02
N MET A 316 -14.75 10.78 3.72
CA MET A 316 -15.40 11.71 4.65
C MET A 316 -14.49 12.04 5.85
N ILE A 317 -13.78 11.04 6.40
CA ILE A 317 -12.78 11.27 7.45
C ILE A 317 -11.66 12.16 6.91
N LEU A 318 -11.21 11.96 5.66
CA LEU A 318 -10.21 12.79 5.01
C LEU A 318 -10.70 14.23 4.84
N CYS A 319 -11.94 14.44 4.40
CA CYS A 319 -12.57 15.75 4.30
C CYS A 319 -12.61 16.44 5.68
N VAL A 320 -13.13 15.75 6.69
CA VAL A 320 -13.19 16.26 8.06
C VAL A 320 -11.79 16.57 8.59
N SER A 321 -10.79 15.71 8.35
CA SER A 321 -9.43 15.92 8.84
C SER A 321 -8.77 17.15 8.21
N THR A 322 -8.95 17.36 6.90
CA THR A 322 -8.37 18.54 6.21
C THR A 322 -9.05 19.84 6.65
N VAL A 323 -10.37 19.84 6.85
CA VAL A 323 -11.10 21.00 7.38
C VAL A 323 -10.75 21.24 8.85
N TYR A 324 -10.62 20.17 9.64
CA TYR A 324 -10.23 20.28 11.05
C TYR A 324 -8.84 20.89 11.24
N LEU A 325 -7.91 20.67 10.32
CA LEU A 325 -6.59 21.31 10.37
C LEU A 325 -6.69 22.85 10.44
N LEU A 326 -7.71 23.46 9.89
CA LEU A 326 -7.91 24.93 9.95
C LEU A 326 -8.10 25.46 11.38
N THR A 327 -8.46 24.62 12.32
CA THR A 327 -8.73 24.95 13.73
C THR A 327 -7.63 24.48 14.69
N VAL A 328 -6.54 23.93 14.18
CA VAL A 328 -5.45 23.37 15.01
C VAL A 328 -4.53 24.50 15.45
N ASP A 329 -4.56 24.81 16.73
CA ASP A 329 -3.73 25.82 17.43
C ASP A 329 -3.09 25.27 18.71
N SER A 330 -3.33 23.99 19.03
CA SER A 330 -2.93 23.36 20.28
C SER A 330 -2.36 21.95 20.07
N THR A 331 -1.60 21.49 21.06
CA THR A 331 -1.09 20.10 21.08
C THR A 331 -2.21 19.09 20.96
N ALA A 332 -3.32 19.27 21.69
CA ALA A 332 -4.47 18.38 21.62
C ALA A 332 -5.08 18.35 20.21
N GLY A 333 -5.21 19.52 19.57
CA GLY A 333 -5.69 19.62 18.19
C GLY A 333 -4.79 18.87 17.21
N ALA A 334 -3.47 18.99 17.35
CA ALA A 334 -2.50 18.27 16.50
C ALA A 334 -2.60 16.73 16.68
N LEU A 335 -2.82 16.24 17.90
CA LEU A 335 -2.99 14.83 18.19
C LEU A 335 -4.30 14.26 17.60
N ILE A 336 -5.40 15.00 17.69
CA ILE A 336 -6.68 14.61 17.07
C ILE A 336 -6.52 14.56 15.55
N ALA A 337 -5.89 15.56 14.92
CA ALA A 337 -5.61 15.55 13.50
C ALA A 337 -4.77 14.34 13.08
N ALA A 338 -3.76 14.00 13.88
CA ALA A 338 -2.91 12.83 13.63
C ALA A 338 -3.70 11.50 13.66
N ILE A 339 -4.65 11.35 14.58
CA ILE A 339 -5.54 10.18 14.67
C ILE A 339 -6.43 10.09 13.41
N LEU A 340 -7.03 11.20 12.99
CA LEU A 340 -7.87 11.24 11.80
C LEU A 340 -7.07 10.87 10.53
N ILE A 341 -5.92 11.50 10.32
CA ILE A 341 -5.05 11.30 9.16
C ILE A 341 -4.46 9.88 9.16
N GLY A 342 -4.06 9.36 10.32
CA GLY A 342 -3.58 7.99 10.47
C GLY A 342 -4.64 6.95 10.09
N SER A 343 -5.90 7.18 10.51
CA SER A 343 -7.04 6.35 10.13
C SER A 343 -7.32 6.38 8.63
N VAL A 344 -7.20 7.53 7.98
CA VAL A 344 -7.31 7.67 6.52
C VAL A 344 -6.20 6.90 5.82
N SER A 345 -4.97 7.04 6.27
CA SER A 345 -3.79 6.40 5.65
C SER A 345 -3.90 4.87 5.66
N SER A 346 -4.38 4.28 6.76
CA SER A 346 -4.64 2.83 6.83
C SER A 346 -5.81 2.41 5.95
N GLY A 347 -6.94 3.10 6.05
CA GLY A 347 -8.15 2.81 5.29
C GLY A 347 -7.94 2.85 3.79
N SER A 348 -7.25 3.89 3.29
CA SER A 348 -7.00 4.06 1.86
C SER A 348 -6.18 2.90 1.27
N ASN A 349 -5.16 2.43 1.95
CA ASN A 349 -4.32 1.31 1.48
C ASN A 349 -5.08 -0.03 1.47
N VAL A 350 -5.79 -0.33 2.55
CA VAL A 350 -6.50 -1.61 2.71
C VAL A 350 -7.72 -1.69 1.78
N ILE A 351 -8.53 -0.62 1.76
CA ILE A 351 -9.80 -0.64 1.04
C ILE A 351 -9.59 -0.69 -0.48
N ILE A 352 -8.67 0.10 -1.02
CA ILE A 352 -8.41 0.11 -2.46
C ILE A 352 -7.94 -1.27 -2.96
N ALA A 353 -7.12 -1.97 -2.16
CA ALA A 353 -6.66 -3.30 -2.50
C ALA A 353 -7.82 -4.31 -2.56
N ILE A 354 -8.76 -4.23 -1.63
CA ILE A 354 -9.92 -5.11 -1.52
C ILE A 354 -10.98 -4.78 -2.58
N MET A 355 -11.22 -3.51 -2.85
CA MET A 355 -12.22 -3.09 -3.85
C MET A 355 -11.94 -3.64 -5.24
N TYR A 356 -10.69 -3.55 -5.71
CA TYR A 356 -10.33 -4.12 -7.01
C TYR A 356 -10.51 -5.64 -7.06
N ALA A 357 -10.17 -6.33 -5.96
CA ALA A 357 -10.36 -7.78 -5.88
C ALA A 357 -11.84 -8.18 -5.83
N ASN A 358 -12.68 -7.39 -5.15
CA ASN A 358 -14.13 -7.64 -5.05
C ASN A 358 -14.86 -7.30 -6.36
N TYR A 359 -14.41 -6.29 -7.11
CA TYR A 359 -15.09 -5.82 -8.32
C TYR A 359 -14.70 -6.62 -9.57
N PHE A 360 -13.44 -7.06 -9.64
CA PHE A 360 -12.88 -7.63 -10.87
C PHE A 360 -12.39 -9.07 -10.71
N GLY A 361 -12.54 -9.65 -9.52
CA GLY A 361 -12.10 -11.01 -9.23
C GLY A 361 -10.58 -11.13 -9.05
N ARG A 362 -10.08 -12.36 -9.04
CA ARG A 362 -8.71 -12.70 -8.61
C ARG A 362 -7.76 -13.12 -9.74
N ASN A 363 -8.26 -13.39 -10.96
CA ASN A 363 -7.45 -13.98 -12.03
C ASN A 363 -6.50 -12.98 -12.71
N SER A 364 -6.97 -11.75 -13.02
CA SER A 364 -6.16 -10.68 -13.64
C SER A 364 -5.91 -9.51 -12.67
N LEU A 365 -5.92 -9.80 -11.37
CA LEU A 365 -5.84 -8.76 -10.34
C LEU A 365 -4.50 -8.01 -10.38
N GLY A 366 -3.42 -8.68 -10.75
CA GLY A 366 -2.09 -8.06 -10.89
C GLY A 366 -2.08 -6.93 -11.92
N ARG A 367 -2.58 -7.18 -13.14
CA ARG A 367 -2.67 -6.15 -14.20
C ARG A 367 -3.60 -5.01 -13.82
N ILE A 368 -4.78 -5.34 -13.31
CA ILE A 368 -5.79 -4.35 -12.89
C ILE A 368 -5.20 -3.45 -11.80
N ARG A 369 -4.57 -4.04 -10.78
CA ARG A 369 -3.90 -3.31 -9.71
C ARG A 369 -2.68 -2.53 -10.20
N GLY A 370 -1.87 -3.11 -11.09
CA GLY A 370 -0.70 -2.44 -11.67
C GLY A 370 -1.06 -1.16 -12.39
N VAL A 371 -2.13 -1.16 -13.19
CA VAL A 371 -2.63 0.06 -13.85
C VAL A 371 -3.28 1.00 -12.84
N SER A 372 -4.06 0.50 -11.89
CA SER A 372 -4.66 1.37 -10.88
C SER A 372 -3.62 2.08 -10.00
N GLU A 373 -2.48 1.45 -9.76
CA GLU A 373 -1.38 2.04 -8.97
C GLU A 373 -0.78 3.27 -9.65
N THR A 374 -0.85 3.37 -11.01
CA THR A 374 -0.41 4.61 -11.69
C THR A 374 -1.24 5.81 -11.29
N GLY A 375 -2.55 5.64 -11.08
CA GLY A 375 -3.42 6.68 -10.54
C GLY A 375 -3.03 7.11 -9.12
N VAL A 376 -2.76 6.13 -8.25
CA VAL A 376 -2.26 6.38 -6.88
C VAL A 376 -0.95 7.16 -6.91
N LEU A 377 0.01 6.75 -7.73
CA LEU A 377 1.32 7.40 -7.87
C LEU A 377 1.22 8.82 -8.43
N LEU A 378 0.34 9.04 -9.41
CA LEU A 378 0.03 10.39 -9.91
C LEU A 378 -0.54 11.27 -8.80
N GLY A 379 -1.46 10.75 -7.99
CA GLY A 379 -1.99 11.45 -6.83
C GLY A 379 -0.89 11.81 -5.82
N GLN A 380 -0.04 10.84 -5.47
CA GLN A 380 1.08 11.06 -4.56
C GLN A 380 2.09 12.11 -5.06
N ALA A 381 2.30 12.19 -6.37
CA ALA A 381 3.20 13.17 -6.97
C ALA A 381 2.57 14.57 -7.05
N THR A 382 1.29 14.65 -7.41
CA THR A 382 0.61 15.93 -7.64
C THR A 382 0.17 16.62 -6.34
N GLY A 383 -0.17 15.86 -5.29
CA GLY A 383 -0.69 16.41 -4.03
C GLY A 383 0.27 17.39 -3.34
N PRO A 384 1.50 16.98 -3.02
CA PRO A 384 2.48 17.88 -2.40
C PRO A 384 2.83 19.10 -3.28
N LEU A 385 2.95 18.90 -4.60
CA LEU A 385 3.21 19.99 -5.54
C LEU A 385 2.07 21.03 -5.52
N LEU A 386 0.83 20.54 -5.59
CA LEU A 386 -0.34 21.43 -5.53
C LEU A 386 -0.41 22.19 -4.22
N ALA A 387 -0.15 21.51 -3.09
CA ALA A 387 -0.11 22.16 -1.78
C ALA A 387 0.98 23.24 -1.70
N GLY A 388 2.19 22.96 -2.20
CA GLY A 388 3.31 23.89 -2.22
C GLY A 388 3.01 25.14 -3.09
N ILE A 389 2.58 24.94 -4.34
CA ILE A 389 2.23 26.03 -5.27
C ILE A 389 1.14 26.94 -4.68
N LEU A 390 0.11 26.34 -4.08
CA LEU A 390 -0.98 27.12 -3.48
C LEU A 390 -0.52 27.87 -2.23
N PHE A 391 0.35 27.26 -1.42
CA PHE A 391 0.94 27.94 -0.28
C PHE A 391 1.82 29.12 -0.71
N ASP A 392 2.73 28.92 -1.68
CA ASP A 392 3.62 29.96 -2.18
C ASP A 392 2.84 31.14 -2.78
N SER A 393 1.70 30.86 -3.42
CA SER A 393 0.86 31.90 -4.03
C SER A 393 -0.01 32.67 -3.04
N ARG A 394 -0.36 32.09 -1.88
CA ARG A 394 -1.33 32.67 -0.93
C ARG A 394 -0.77 32.91 0.47
N GLY A 395 0.44 32.43 0.77
CA GLY A 395 1.07 32.56 2.09
C GLY A 395 0.37 31.81 3.22
N SER A 396 -0.57 30.90 2.90
CA SER A 396 -1.37 30.19 3.91
C SER A 396 -1.84 28.82 3.41
N TYR A 397 -1.88 27.83 4.32
CA TYR A 397 -2.44 26.49 4.07
C TYR A 397 -3.98 26.46 4.07
N SER A 398 -4.66 27.53 4.50
CA SER A 398 -6.13 27.52 4.64
C SER A 398 -6.84 27.15 3.34
N PHE A 399 -6.41 27.75 2.22
CA PHE A 399 -7.00 27.44 0.92
C PHE A 399 -6.64 26.04 0.44
N VAL A 400 -5.43 25.56 0.74
CA VAL A 400 -4.98 24.18 0.42
C VAL A 400 -5.89 23.17 1.08
N PHE A 401 -6.14 23.30 2.39
CA PHE A 401 -6.97 22.37 3.14
C PHE A 401 -8.45 22.43 2.75
N LEU A 402 -8.99 23.61 2.43
CA LEU A 402 -10.35 23.74 1.89
C LEU A 402 -10.49 23.06 0.51
N LEU A 403 -9.53 23.28 -0.39
CA LEU A 403 -9.51 22.61 -1.69
C LEU A 403 -9.39 21.08 -1.53
N PHE A 404 -8.50 20.63 -0.66
CA PHE A 404 -8.32 19.22 -0.36
C PHE A 404 -9.59 18.59 0.25
N GLY A 405 -10.28 19.31 1.15
CA GLY A 405 -11.58 18.92 1.66
C GLY A 405 -12.62 18.77 0.56
N GLY A 406 -12.67 19.73 -0.37
CA GLY A 406 -13.55 19.67 -1.55
C GLY A 406 -13.26 18.47 -2.46
N ILE A 407 -11.98 18.20 -2.74
CA ILE A 407 -11.56 17.02 -3.52
C ILE A 407 -11.95 15.73 -2.78
N ALA A 408 -11.76 15.65 -1.47
CA ALA A 408 -12.13 14.50 -0.67
C ALA A 408 -13.66 14.28 -0.68
N LEU A 409 -14.44 15.33 -0.54
CA LEU A 409 -15.90 15.26 -0.61
C LEU A 409 -16.38 14.77 -1.99
N ALA A 410 -15.82 15.31 -3.07
CA ALA A 410 -16.11 14.85 -4.43
C ALA A 410 -15.72 13.37 -4.62
N GLY A 411 -14.56 12.97 -4.11
CA GLY A 411 -14.11 11.57 -4.12
C GLY A 411 -15.06 10.62 -3.40
N SER A 412 -15.60 11.03 -2.24
CA SER A 412 -16.63 10.30 -1.51
C SER A 412 -17.87 10.03 -2.36
N LEU A 413 -18.37 11.08 -3.04
CA LEU A 413 -19.56 10.97 -3.92
C LEU A 413 -19.30 10.07 -5.14
N ILE A 414 -18.11 10.17 -5.75
CA ILE A 414 -17.71 9.34 -6.88
C ILE A 414 -17.69 7.86 -6.47
N VAL A 415 -17.07 7.55 -5.32
CA VAL A 415 -16.95 6.16 -4.84
C VAL A 415 -18.32 5.56 -4.53
N LEU A 416 -19.26 6.31 -3.96
CA LEU A 416 -20.61 5.82 -3.72
C LEU A 416 -21.35 5.42 -5.01
N GLN A 417 -21.04 6.07 -6.13
CA GLN A 417 -21.63 5.76 -7.44
C GLN A 417 -20.89 4.60 -8.13
N ALA A 418 -19.68 4.25 -7.72
CA ALA A 418 -18.90 3.15 -8.28
C ALA A 418 -19.50 1.80 -7.85
N ARG A 419 -20.52 1.34 -8.59
CA ARG A 419 -21.13 0.03 -8.36
C ARG A 419 -20.28 -1.08 -9.00
N PRO A 420 -20.26 -2.30 -8.42
CA PRO A 420 -19.63 -3.46 -9.04
C PRO A 420 -20.15 -3.65 -10.46
N PRO A 421 -19.29 -3.88 -11.45
CA PRO A 421 -19.73 -4.08 -12.82
C PRO A 421 -20.41 -5.45 -12.97
N VAL A 422 -21.54 -5.48 -13.69
CA VAL A 422 -22.26 -6.70 -14.00
C VAL A 422 -21.98 -7.08 -15.45
N ARG A 423 -21.61 -8.35 -15.71
CA ARG A 423 -21.49 -8.85 -17.09
C ARG A 423 -22.89 -9.03 -17.71
N ALA A 424 -23.10 -8.47 -18.89
CA ALA A 424 -24.23 -8.84 -19.70
C ALA A 424 -24.07 -10.32 -20.12
N ARG A 425 -24.95 -11.20 -19.68
CA ARG A 425 -25.00 -12.58 -20.19
C ARG A 425 -25.35 -12.54 -21.66
N PRO A 426 -24.63 -13.26 -22.54
CA PRO A 426 -25.22 -13.60 -23.82
C PRO A 426 -26.51 -14.38 -23.51
N LEU A 427 -27.62 -13.89 -24.03
CA LEU A 427 -28.87 -14.65 -24.05
C LEU A 427 -28.52 -16.00 -24.71
N ILE A 428 -28.47 -17.07 -23.92
CA ILE A 428 -28.44 -18.41 -24.48
C ILE A 428 -29.77 -18.51 -25.20
N ALA A 429 -29.73 -18.46 -26.51
CA ALA A 429 -30.89 -18.77 -27.33
C ALA A 429 -31.38 -20.13 -26.88
N ALA A 430 -32.58 -20.18 -26.35
CA ALA A 430 -33.25 -21.43 -26.03
C ALA A 430 -33.25 -22.30 -27.26
N PRO A 431 -33.00 -23.64 -27.09
CA PRO A 431 -32.98 -24.57 -28.20
C PRO A 431 -34.31 -24.65 -28.95
#